data_a9e41d0ad78475faeebc4f79c7196c97
#
_entry.id   a9e41d0ad78475faeebc4f79c7196c97
#
_cell.length_a   1.000
_cell.length_b   1.000
_cell.length_c   1.000
_cell.angle_alpha   90.00
_cell.angle_beta   90.00
_cell.angle_gamma   90.00
#
_symmetry.space_group_name_H-M   'P 1'
#
loop_
_entity.id
_entity.type
_entity.pdbx_description
1 polymer ?
#
loop_
_entity_poly.entity_id
_entity_poly.type
_entity_poly.pdbx_seq_one_letter_code
_entity_poly.pdbx_strand_id
1 'polypeptide(L)'
;MWIYKILIYGGVILKKAMIYVHGKGGSYLEAEQFKNICLDFDVFGVDYNDYFPWIVKNKIMEVYDKISEKYDYIYVLANSIGAYFTMHTLQNFKIEKALFISPILDMEQLI
;
A
#
# COMPACT_ATOMS: atom_id res chain seq x y z
N MET A 1 20.19 14.36 -0.21
CA MET A 1 19.02 14.72 0.58
C MET A 1 17.86 15.11 -0.31
N TRP A 2 16.74 14.59 -0.03
CA TRP A 2 15.58 14.73 -0.88
C TRP A 2 14.57 15.67 -0.33
N ILE A 3 14.59 16.90 -0.72
CA ILE A 3 13.54 17.82 -0.33
C ILE A 3 12.25 17.58 -1.10
N TYR A 4 12.32 16.81 -2.17
CA TYR A 4 11.10 16.51 -2.90
C TYR A 4 10.26 15.38 -2.33
N LYS A 5 10.60 14.83 -1.20
CA LYS A 5 9.64 14.10 -0.40
C LYS A 5 8.53 15.01 0.08
N ILE A 6 8.78 16.31 -0.02
CA ILE A 6 7.89 17.33 0.52
C ILE A 6 7.41 18.18 -0.63
N LEU A 7 6.10 18.22 -0.84
CA LEU A 7 5.48 19.15 -1.76
C LEU A 7 4.98 20.35 -0.98
N ILE A 8 5.34 21.54 -1.42
CA ILE A 8 4.93 22.77 -0.76
C ILE A 8 4.01 23.55 -1.70
N TYR A 9 2.77 23.75 -1.24
CA TYR A 9 1.80 24.57 -1.96
C TYR A 9 1.30 25.64 -1.02
N GLY A 10 1.56 26.91 -1.35
CA GLY A 10 1.11 28.02 -0.52
C GLY A 10 1.58 27.95 0.92
N GLY A 11 2.76 27.38 1.17
CA GLY A 11 3.32 27.21 2.51
C GLY A 11 2.87 25.97 3.24
N VAL A 12 2.08 25.11 2.61
CA VAL A 12 1.64 23.82 3.21
C VAL A 12 2.55 22.70 2.75
N ILE A 13 3.02 21.88 3.70
CA ILE A 13 3.83 20.71 3.43
C ILE A 13 2.89 19.51 3.28
N LEU A 14 2.93 18.87 2.10
CA LEU A 14 2.12 17.68 1.83
C LEU A 14 2.94 16.42 2.07
N LYS A 15 2.33 15.45 2.76
CA LYS A 15 2.94 14.15 3.05
C LYS A 15 2.25 13.06 2.26
N LYS A 16 3.06 12.18 1.67
CA LYS A 16 2.58 11.05 0.89
C LYS A 16 2.96 9.74 1.53
N ALA A 17 2.01 8.85 1.66
CA ALA A 17 2.24 7.49 2.13
C ALA A 17 1.94 6.50 1.03
N MET A 18 2.64 5.37 1.04
CA MET A 18 2.36 4.24 0.16
C MET A 18 2.20 2.99 0.99
N ILE A 19 1.08 2.32 0.84
CA ILE A 19 0.84 1.02 1.45
C ILE A 19 1.31 -0.05 0.48
N TYR A 20 2.22 -0.91 0.92
CA TYR A 20 2.69 -2.03 0.10
C TYR A 20 2.04 -3.33 0.56
N VAL A 21 1.39 -4.03 -0.37
CA VAL A 21 0.73 -5.32 -0.13
C VAL A 21 1.44 -6.39 -0.96
N HIS A 22 2.16 -7.28 -0.29
CA HIS A 22 2.98 -8.28 -0.97
C HIS A 22 2.14 -9.41 -1.57
N GLY A 23 2.77 -10.21 -2.43
CA GLY A 23 2.16 -11.39 -3.02
C GLY A 23 2.38 -12.65 -2.18
N LYS A 24 1.87 -13.78 -2.66
CA LYS A 24 2.05 -15.07 -2.02
C LYS A 24 3.54 -15.43 -2.01
N GLY A 25 4.02 -15.86 -0.85
CA GLY A 25 5.44 -16.17 -0.68
C GLY A 25 6.31 -14.95 -0.43
N GLY A 26 5.73 -13.75 -0.52
CA GLY A 26 6.45 -12.51 -0.22
C GLY A 26 6.35 -12.14 1.25
N SER A 27 6.73 -10.92 1.54
CA SER A 27 6.78 -10.41 2.91
C SER A 27 6.65 -8.89 2.93
N TYR A 28 6.15 -8.37 4.04
CA TYR A 28 6.10 -6.91 4.25
C TYR A 28 7.50 -6.28 4.20
N LEU A 29 8.54 -7.07 4.43
CA LEU A 29 9.93 -6.59 4.38
C LEU A 29 10.33 -6.14 2.96
N GLU A 30 9.63 -6.58 1.95
CA GLU A 30 9.85 -6.11 0.58
C GLU A 30 9.61 -4.61 0.44
N ALA A 31 8.86 -4.02 1.35
CA ALA A 31 8.62 -2.59 1.37
C ALA A 31 9.93 -1.79 1.45
N GLU A 32 10.97 -2.35 2.04
CA GLU A 32 12.27 -1.68 2.14
C GLU A 32 12.86 -1.36 0.77
N GLN A 33 12.66 -2.23 -0.22
CA GLN A 33 13.11 -1.97 -1.59
C GLN A 33 12.44 -0.73 -2.16
N PHE A 34 11.14 -0.59 -1.89
CA PHE A 34 10.37 0.52 -2.43
C PHE A 34 10.67 1.82 -1.70
N LYS A 35 11.08 1.76 -0.45
CA LYS A 35 11.56 2.96 0.26
C LYS A 35 12.75 3.58 -0.45
N ASN A 36 13.63 2.75 -1.01
CA ASN A 36 14.80 3.22 -1.72
C ASN A 36 14.51 3.73 -3.13
N ILE A 37 13.41 3.29 -3.72
CA ILE A 37 13.01 3.67 -5.08
C ILE A 37 12.01 4.82 -5.06
N CYS A 38 11.03 4.73 -4.18
CA CYS A 38 9.94 5.72 -4.08
C CYS A 38 10.28 6.75 -3.01
N LEU A 39 11.27 7.59 -3.29
CA LEU A 39 11.82 8.52 -2.29
C LEU A 39 10.84 9.60 -1.85
N ASP A 40 9.79 9.85 -2.64
CA ASP A 40 8.77 10.83 -2.29
C ASP A 40 7.77 10.30 -1.27
N PHE A 41 7.83 9.01 -0.96
CA PHE A 41 6.82 8.36 -0.15
C PHE A 41 7.42 7.76 1.10
N ASP A 42 6.63 7.77 2.16
CA ASP A 42 6.87 6.89 3.29
C ASP A 42 6.13 5.58 2.99
N VAL A 43 6.86 4.48 2.92
CA VAL A 43 6.30 3.20 2.51
C VAL A 43 6.04 2.31 3.72
N PHE A 44 4.85 1.76 3.78
CA PHE A 44 4.40 0.91 4.87
C PHE A 44 3.99 -0.46 4.34
N GLY A 45 4.72 -1.49 4.73
CA GLY A 45 4.39 -2.86 4.34
C GLY A 45 3.29 -3.43 5.22
N VAL A 46 2.36 -4.15 4.60
CA VAL A 46 1.31 -4.87 5.35
C VAL A 46 1.87 -6.22 5.76
N ASP A 47 1.96 -6.44 7.08
CA ASP A 47 2.48 -7.68 7.63
C ASP A 47 1.37 -8.73 7.71
N TYR A 48 1.32 -9.62 6.73
CA TYR A 48 0.37 -10.71 6.73
C TYR A 48 1.01 -11.99 6.18
N ASN A 49 0.58 -13.12 6.70
CA ASN A 49 1.05 -14.44 6.29
C ASN A 49 -0.08 -15.38 5.94
N ASP A 50 -1.29 -15.09 6.39
CA ASP A 50 -2.47 -15.87 6.08
C ASP A 50 -3.19 -15.25 4.89
N TYR A 51 -3.60 -16.09 3.96
CA TYR A 51 -4.23 -15.62 2.72
C TYR A 51 -5.75 -15.72 2.74
N PHE A 52 -6.34 -15.71 3.93
CA PHE A 52 -7.77 -15.60 4.08
C PHE A 52 -8.20 -14.13 3.95
N PRO A 53 -9.15 -13.85 3.06
CA PRO A 53 -9.51 -12.43 2.78
C PRO A 53 -9.86 -11.62 4.02
N TRP A 54 -10.56 -12.21 4.98
CA TRP A 54 -10.95 -11.46 6.19
C TRP A 54 -9.78 -11.13 7.10
N ILE A 55 -8.75 -11.97 7.11
CA ILE A 55 -7.54 -11.70 7.90
C ILE A 55 -6.72 -10.62 7.22
N VAL A 56 -6.52 -10.74 5.92
CA VAL A 56 -5.73 -9.75 5.16
C VAL A 56 -6.43 -8.40 5.18
N LYS A 57 -7.75 -8.39 5.06
CA LYS A 57 -8.55 -7.17 5.16
C LYS A 57 -8.24 -6.41 6.44
N ASN A 58 -8.26 -7.11 7.58
CA ASN A 58 -7.99 -6.49 8.87
C ASN A 58 -6.58 -5.92 8.93
N LYS A 59 -5.60 -6.62 8.37
CA LYS A 59 -4.22 -6.16 8.36
C LYS A 59 -4.03 -4.91 7.50
N ILE A 60 -4.65 -4.86 6.34
CA ILE A 60 -4.61 -3.70 5.47
C ILE A 60 -5.28 -2.50 6.16
N MET A 61 -6.44 -2.74 6.77
CA MET A 61 -7.18 -1.70 7.46
C MET A 61 -6.41 -1.12 8.64
N GLU A 62 -5.68 -1.97 9.37
CA GLU A 62 -4.84 -1.49 10.47
C GLU A 62 -3.80 -0.48 9.98
N VAL A 63 -3.15 -0.77 8.86
CA VAL A 63 -2.16 0.14 8.29
C VAL A 63 -2.83 1.41 7.82
N TYR A 64 -3.92 1.29 7.07
CA TYR A 64 -4.65 2.45 6.56
C TYR A 64 -5.08 3.38 7.69
N ASP A 65 -5.66 2.82 8.75
CA ASP A 65 -6.17 3.62 9.85
C ASP A 65 -5.06 4.38 10.59
N LYS A 66 -3.88 3.76 10.69
CA LYS A 66 -2.74 4.41 11.34
C LYS A 66 -2.22 5.61 10.57
N ILE A 67 -2.26 5.53 9.24
CA ILE A 67 -1.63 6.57 8.40
C ILE A 67 -2.62 7.58 7.85
N SER A 68 -3.91 7.24 7.79
CA SER A 68 -4.92 8.08 7.10
C SER A 68 -5.02 9.49 7.68
N GLU A 69 -4.79 9.66 8.97
CA GLU A 69 -4.85 10.96 9.61
C GLU A 69 -3.55 11.75 9.55
N LYS A 70 -2.44 11.06 9.24
CA LYS A 70 -1.11 11.65 9.27
C LYS A 70 -0.59 12.05 7.90
N TYR A 71 -1.21 11.55 6.84
CA TYR A 71 -0.75 11.76 5.48
C TYR A 71 -1.83 12.40 4.64
N ASP A 72 -1.42 13.28 3.74
CA ASP A 72 -2.34 14.01 2.88
C ASP A 72 -2.80 13.14 1.71
N TYR A 73 -1.90 12.30 1.20
CA TYR A 73 -2.18 11.41 0.09
C TYR A 73 -1.74 10.00 0.41
N ILE A 74 -2.60 9.04 0.14
CA ILE A 74 -2.32 7.63 0.34
C ILE A 74 -2.35 6.92 -1.00
N TYR A 75 -1.27 6.21 -1.31
CA TYR A 75 -1.12 5.41 -2.51
C TYR A 75 -1.00 3.95 -2.11
N VAL A 76 -1.28 3.07 -3.04
CA VAL A 76 -1.13 1.63 -2.81
C VAL A 76 -0.28 1.02 -3.91
N LEU A 77 0.65 0.17 -3.52
CA LEU A 77 1.41 -0.69 -4.42
C LEU A 77 1.16 -2.12 -4.00
N ALA A 78 0.52 -2.90 -4.86
CA ALA A 78 0.14 -4.26 -4.52
C ALA A 78 0.66 -5.23 -5.57
N ASN A 79 1.19 -6.36 -5.12
CA ASN A 79 1.81 -7.36 -5.97
C ASN A 79 1.00 -8.64 -5.98
N SER A 80 0.70 -9.15 -7.17
CA SER A 80 0.06 -10.44 -7.38
C SER A 80 -1.28 -10.53 -6.62
N ILE A 81 -1.44 -11.50 -5.74
CA ILE A 81 -2.67 -11.68 -4.94
C ILE A 81 -2.93 -10.49 -4.02
N GLY A 82 -1.88 -9.72 -3.70
CA GLY A 82 -2.05 -8.49 -2.92
C GLY A 82 -2.99 -7.50 -3.60
N ALA A 83 -3.03 -7.49 -4.93
CA ALA A 83 -3.95 -6.63 -5.67
C ALA A 83 -5.41 -7.04 -5.42
N TYR A 84 -5.68 -8.33 -5.38
CA TYR A 84 -7.02 -8.85 -5.09
C TYR A 84 -7.49 -8.37 -3.71
N PHE A 85 -6.67 -8.58 -2.69
CA PHE A 85 -7.01 -8.18 -1.33
C PHE A 85 -7.19 -6.67 -1.21
N THR A 86 -6.33 -5.91 -1.87
CA THR A 86 -6.40 -4.44 -1.85
C THR A 86 -7.70 -3.93 -2.47
N MET A 87 -8.07 -4.46 -3.63
CA MET A 87 -9.29 -4.04 -4.30
C MET A 87 -10.53 -4.31 -3.44
N HIS A 88 -10.58 -5.45 -2.80
CA HIS A 88 -11.74 -5.82 -1.97
C HIS A 88 -11.78 -5.11 -0.63
N THR A 89 -10.64 -4.62 -0.16
CA THR A 89 -10.58 -3.92 1.12
C THR A 89 -10.77 -2.41 0.96
N LEU A 90 -10.07 -1.81 0.02
CA LEU A 90 -9.93 -0.36 -0.05
C LEU A 90 -10.73 0.32 -1.17
N GLN A 91 -11.61 -0.41 -1.86
CA GLN A 91 -12.32 0.14 -3.01
C GLN A 91 -13.19 1.36 -2.69
N ASN A 92 -13.64 1.48 -1.45
CA ASN A 92 -14.47 2.61 -1.02
C ASN A 92 -13.71 3.59 -0.13
N PHE A 93 -12.41 3.44 -0.02
CA PHE A 93 -11.56 4.27 0.81
C PHE A 93 -10.86 5.33 -0.04
N LYS A 94 -10.48 6.42 0.60
CA LYS A 94 -9.79 7.50 -0.10
C LYS A 94 -8.35 7.11 -0.39
N ILE A 95 -8.11 6.72 -1.63
CA ILE A 95 -6.79 6.34 -2.14
C ILE A 95 -6.52 7.22 -3.36
N GLU A 96 -5.36 7.83 -3.42
CA GLU A 96 -5.00 8.69 -4.55
C GLU A 96 -4.79 7.89 -5.82
N LYS A 97 -3.97 6.84 -5.74
CA LYS A 97 -3.73 5.90 -6.84
C LYS A 97 -3.31 4.56 -6.28
N ALA A 98 -3.62 3.51 -7.05
CA ALA A 98 -3.14 2.17 -6.76
C ALA A 98 -2.42 1.63 -7.99
N LEU A 99 -1.22 1.07 -7.78
CA LEU A 99 -0.45 0.40 -8.81
C LEU A 99 -0.42 -1.09 -8.50
N PHE A 100 -0.88 -1.89 -9.44
CA PHE A 100 -0.89 -3.34 -9.28
C PHE A 100 0.17 -3.96 -10.17
N ILE A 101 1.03 -4.79 -9.58
CA ILE A 101 2.08 -5.52 -10.29
C ILE A 101 1.62 -6.95 -10.46
N SER A 102 1.56 -7.44 -11.71
CA SER A 102 1.11 -8.80 -12.04
C SER A 102 -0.14 -9.20 -11.26
N PRO A 103 -1.23 -8.42 -11.35
CA PRO A 103 -2.35 -8.59 -10.45
C PRO A 103 -3.06 -9.91 -10.64
N ILE A 104 -3.51 -10.49 -9.53
CA ILE A 104 -4.47 -11.58 -9.52
C ILE A 104 -5.77 -10.98 -9.03
N LEU A 105 -6.77 -10.95 -9.89
CA LEU A 105 -8.05 -10.30 -9.64
C LEU A 105 -9.16 -11.31 -9.31
N ASP A 106 -8.87 -12.59 -9.51
CA ASP A 106 -9.79 -13.69 -9.28
C ASP A 106 -9.04 -14.80 -8.56
N MET A 107 -9.57 -15.24 -7.43
CA MET A 107 -8.96 -16.29 -6.63
C MET A 107 -8.85 -17.63 -7.36
N GLU A 108 -9.69 -17.86 -8.34
CA GLU A 108 -9.63 -19.08 -9.15
C GLU A 108 -8.31 -19.20 -9.92
N GLN A 109 -7.67 -18.08 -10.19
CA GLN A 109 -6.37 -18.06 -10.88
C GLN A 109 -5.24 -18.64 -10.03
N LEU A 110 -5.47 -18.88 -8.75
CA LEU A 110 -4.47 -19.43 -7.86
C LEU A 110 -4.40 -20.95 -7.86
N ILE A 111 -5.37 -21.61 -8.45
CA ILE A 111 -5.47 -23.07 -8.45
C ILE A 111 -4.68 -23.69 -9.58
#